data_2e93a227df263a91284280698566f709
#
_entry.id   2e93a227df263a91284280698566f709
#
_cell.length_a   1.000
_cell.length_b   1.000
_cell.length_c   1.000
_cell.angle_alpha   90.00
_cell.angle_beta   90.00
_cell.angle_gamma   90.00
#
_symmetry.space_group_name_H-M   'P 1'
#
loop_
_entity.id
_entity.type
_entity.pdbx_description
1 polymer ?
#
loop_
_entity_poly.entity_id
_entity_poly.type
_entity_poly.pdbx_seq_one_letter_code
_entity_poly.pdbx_strand_id
1 'polypeptide(L)'
;MIELFSRKPGYHLEIEEGIIPIHIDDDTSSLSAILLNDDFYKFMMSGRRVVDGIGVLGAEYLIPFKMYAWINLLDRKRSGEHVNEKDLKKHKYDVFRLLQVVTAGTKVESEGLVTESIHRYIEEISAVDESEVRLQQMGMPFDRAKGVELLKEIYL
;
A
#
# COMPACT_ATOMS: atom_id res chain seq x y z
N MET A 1 12.84 -5.15 -6.42
CA MET A 1 12.87 -3.82 -5.76
C MET A 1 12.82 -4.06 -4.26
N ILE A 2 13.72 -3.48 -3.49
CA ILE A 2 13.72 -3.55 -2.01
C ILE A 2 13.13 -2.21 -1.53
N GLU A 3 12.09 -2.28 -0.70
CA GLU A 3 11.49 -1.12 -0.04
C GLU A 3 11.90 -1.15 1.43
N LEU A 4 12.44 -0.04 1.94
CA LEU A 4 12.80 0.10 3.35
C LEU A 4 11.71 0.92 4.05
N PHE A 5 11.24 0.42 5.19
CA PHE A 5 10.26 1.11 6.01
C PHE A 5 10.91 1.54 7.33
N SER A 6 10.64 2.75 7.77
CA SER A 6 11.12 3.29 9.03
C SER A 6 10.01 4.03 9.76
N ARG A 7 10.08 4.06 11.09
CA ARG A 7 9.19 4.88 11.90
C ARG A 7 9.54 6.36 11.73
N LYS A 8 8.52 7.21 11.58
CA LYS A 8 8.71 8.66 11.62
C LYS A 8 9.34 9.05 12.96
N PRO A 9 10.48 9.76 12.98
CA PRO A 9 11.10 10.18 14.24
C PRO A 9 10.20 11.21 14.95
N GLY A 10 10.26 11.22 16.30
CA GLY A 10 9.45 12.10 17.13
C GLY A 10 9.89 13.57 17.17
N TYR A 11 10.94 13.95 16.41
CA TYR A 11 11.39 15.34 16.25
C TYR A 11 10.97 15.88 14.87
N HIS A 12 10.73 17.19 14.80
CA HIS A 12 10.38 17.84 13.54
C HIS A 12 11.56 17.71 12.55
N LEU A 13 11.36 16.83 11.55
CA LEU A 13 12.07 16.98 10.30
C LEU A 13 11.21 17.92 9.46
N GLU A 14 11.80 18.98 8.91
CA GLU A 14 11.17 19.83 7.88
C GLU A 14 11.06 19.03 6.55
N ILE A 15 10.45 17.86 6.62
CA ILE A 15 10.32 16.96 5.49
C ILE A 15 8.85 16.63 5.37
N GLU A 16 8.26 17.02 4.26
CA GLU A 16 6.93 16.57 3.86
C GLU A 16 6.87 15.04 3.89
N GLU A 17 5.71 14.48 4.23
CA GLU A 17 5.48 13.04 4.21
C GLU A 17 5.92 12.47 2.87
N GLY A 18 6.91 11.60 2.86
CA GLY A 18 7.44 11.10 1.60
C GLY A 18 8.60 10.11 1.75
N ILE A 19 9.12 9.74 0.62
CA ILE A 19 10.30 8.91 0.47
C ILE A 19 11.53 9.78 0.75
N ILE A 20 12.28 9.47 1.81
CA ILE A 20 13.54 10.14 2.10
C ILE A 20 14.67 9.36 1.44
N PRO A 21 15.41 9.97 0.51
CA PRO A 21 16.61 9.36 -0.03
C PRO A 21 17.69 9.30 1.08
N ILE A 22 18.19 8.10 1.34
CA ILE A 22 19.34 7.89 2.22
C ILE A 22 20.57 7.86 1.32
N HIS A 23 21.42 8.86 1.44
CA HIS A 23 22.70 8.89 0.74
C HIS A 23 23.66 7.94 1.45
N ILE A 24 24.15 6.92 0.75
CA ILE A 24 25.06 5.92 1.31
C ILE A 24 26.51 6.25 0.89
N ASP A 25 26.73 6.55 -0.37
CA ASP A 25 27.95 7.12 -0.95
C ASP A 25 27.71 7.60 -2.40
N ASP A 26 28.70 8.23 -3.02
CA ASP A 26 28.59 8.85 -4.35
C ASP A 26 28.45 7.82 -5.50
N ASP A 27 28.76 6.55 -5.26
CA ASP A 27 28.73 5.47 -6.25
C ASP A 27 27.57 4.49 -6.08
N THR A 28 26.80 4.57 -4.98
CA THR A 28 25.68 3.64 -4.71
C THR A 28 24.34 4.29 -5.00
N SER A 29 23.46 3.55 -5.69
CA SER A 29 22.09 3.96 -5.91
C SER A 29 21.40 4.32 -4.58
N SER A 30 20.79 5.50 -4.52
CA SER A 30 20.10 6.00 -3.33
C SER A 30 19.06 4.99 -2.81
N LEU A 31 19.22 4.55 -1.58
CA LEU A 31 18.18 3.85 -0.84
C LEU A 31 17.15 4.86 -0.37
N SER A 32 15.88 4.54 -0.56
CA SER A 32 14.78 5.37 -0.08
C SER A 32 14.10 4.67 1.08
N ALA A 33 13.90 5.38 2.18
CA ALA A 33 13.10 4.90 3.29
C ALA A 33 11.71 5.54 3.27
N ILE A 34 10.68 4.72 3.40
CA ILE A 34 9.30 5.17 3.56
C ILE A 34 9.08 5.41 5.06
N LEU A 35 8.82 6.66 5.43
CA LEU A 35 8.49 7.00 6.83
C LEU A 35 7.03 6.68 7.10
N LEU A 36 6.82 5.84 8.10
CA LEU A 36 5.50 5.41 8.53
C LEU A 36 5.03 6.22 9.75
N ASN A 37 3.76 6.61 9.76
CA ASN A 37 3.10 7.02 10.99
C ASN A 37 2.98 5.83 11.95
N ASP A 38 2.59 6.11 13.19
CA ASP A 38 2.58 5.11 14.26
C ASP A 38 1.62 3.95 14.00
N ASP A 39 0.46 4.19 13.37
CA ASP A 39 -0.52 3.14 13.08
C ASP A 39 0.01 2.17 12.04
N PHE A 40 0.51 2.68 10.91
CA PHE A 40 1.13 1.86 9.87
C PHE A 40 2.41 1.17 10.36
N TYR A 41 3.20 1.81 11.23
CA TYR A 41 4.37 1.17 11.81
C TYR A 41 4.00 0.01 12.73
N LYS A 42 3.03 0.18 13.63
CA LYS A 42 2.51 -0.91 14.47
C LYS A 42 1.95 -2.05 13.64
N PHE A 43 1.13 -1.72 12.64
CA PHE A 43 0.57 -2.69 11.71
C PHE A 43 1.64 -3.48 10.95
N MET A 44 2.67 -2.80 10.44
CA MET A 44 3.82 -3.46 9.83
C MET A 44 4.51 -4.42 10.80
N MET A 45 4.74 -3.98 12.04
CA MET A 45 5.42 -4.80 13.05
C MET A 45 4.62 -6.03 13.44
N SER A 46 3.27 -5.96 13.46
CA SER A 46 2.41 -7.12 13.75
C SER A 46 2.48 -8.20 12.65
N GLY A 47 2.69 -7.80 11.39
CA GLY A 47 2.83 -8.72 10.25
C GLY A 47 4.25 -9.15 9.92
N ARG A 48 5.24 -8.57 10.61
CA ARG A 48 6.65 -8.85 10.33
C ARG A 48 7.03 -10.29 10.65
N ARG A 49 7.65 -10.96 9.68
CA ARG A 49 8.27 -12.29 9.82
C ARG A 49 9.77 -12.17 9.60
N VAL A 50 10.53 -13.12 10.11
CA VAL A 50 11.98 -13.21 9.86
C VAL A 50 12.25 -14.46 9.05
N VAL A 51 12.83 -14.30 7.88
CA VAL A 51 13.24 -15.38 6.98
C VAL A 51 14.73 -15.20 6.70
N ASP A 52 15.54 -16.18 7.07
CA ASP A 52 17.00 -16.15 6.91
C ASP A 52 17.65 -14.87 7.49
N GLY A 53 17.17 -14.42 8.65
CA GLY A 53 17.67 -13.22 9.33
C GLY A 53 17.15 -11.88 8.77
N ILE A 54 16.35 -11.92 7.68
CA ILE A 54 15.81 -10.73 7.03
C ILE A 54 14.34 -10.55 7.44
N GLY A 55 13.99 -9.33 7.87
CA GLY A 55 12.59 -8.97 8.14
C GLY A 55 11.82 -8.85 6.83
N VAL A 56 10.75 -9.64 6.68
CA VAL A 56 9.87 -9.63 5.51
C VAL A 56 8.43 -9.40 5.93
N LEU A 57 7.64 -8.86 5.00
CA LEU A 57 6.22 -8.62 5.19
C LEU A 57 5.43 -9.42 4.16
N GLY A 58 4.38 -10.11 4.62
CA GLY A 58 3.48 -10.86 3.73
C GLY A 58 2.63 -9.93 2.86
N ALA A 59 2.08 -10.48 1.76
CA ALA A 59 1.24 -9.72 0.85
C ALA A 59 0.00 -9.14 1.56
N GLU A 60 -0.57 -9.89 2.49
CA GLU A 60 -1.72 -9.51 3.31
C GLU A 60 -1.46 -8.24 4.16
N TYR A 61 -0.21 -8.00 4.53
CA TYR A 61 0.19 -6.77 5.24
C TYR A 61 0.69 -5.67 4.31
N LEU A 62 1.16 -5.99 3.09
CA LEU A 62 1.57 -5.00 2.10
C LEU A 62 0.39 -4.32 1.41
N ILE A 63 -0.73 -5.01 1.26
CA ILE A 63 -1.94 -4.49 0.59
C ILE A 63 -2.41 -3.17 1.20
N PRO A 64 -2.61 -2.99 2.53
CA PRO A 64 -3.02 -1.72 3.11
C PRO A 64 -2.07 -0.55 2.82
N PHE A 65 -0.77 -0.79 2.71
CA PHE A 65 0.19 0.25 2.29
C PHE A 65 -0.05 0.73 0.85
N LYS A 66 -0.37 -0.20 -0.06
CA LYS A 66 -0.69 0.16 -1.45
C LYS A 66 -2.04 0.88 -1.55
N MET A 67 -3.01 0.50 -0.71
CA MET A 67 -4.29 1.21 -0.57
C MET A 67 -4.06 2.65 -0.11
N TYR A 68 -3.31 2.85 0.98
CA TYR A 68 -2.99 4.17 1.52
C TYR A 68 -2.24 5.05 0.52
N ALA A 69 -1.22 4.49 -0.15
CA ALA A 69 -0.48 5.22 -1.18
C ALA A 69 -1.39 5.67 -2.33
N TRP A 70 -2.32 4.83 -2.78
CA TRP A 70 -3.27 5.20 -3.82
C TRP A 70 -4.23 6.30 -3.38
N ILE A 71 -4.76 6.20 -2.16
CA ILE A 71 -5.67 7.20 -1.58
C ILE A 71 -4.98 8.57 -1.48
N ASN A 72 -3.75 8.62 -0.97
CA ASN A 72 -2.99 9.86 -0.86
C ASN A 72 -2.76 10.51 -2.23
N LEU A 73 -2.39 9.72 -3.25
CA LEU A 73 -2.24 10.24 -4.60
C LEU A 73 -3.57 10.72 -5.19
N LEU A 74 -4.67 10.04 -4.89
CA LEU A 74 -6.01 10.44 -5.33
C LEU A 74 -6.42 11.78 -4.71
N ASP A 75 -6.16 11.97 -3.42
CA ASP A 75 -6.46 13.22 -2.71
C ASP A 75 -5.62 14.38 -3.24
N ARG A 76 -4.32 14.18 -3.43
CA ARG A 76 -3.43 15.17 -4.03
C ARG A 76 -3.89 15.57 -5.44
N LYS A 77 -4.33 14.59 -6.24
CA LYS A 77 -4.91 14.86 -7.57
C LYS A 77 -6.20 15.69 -7.45
N ARG A 78 -7.07 15.37 -6.51
CA ARG A 78 -8.33 16.10 -6.27
C ARG A 78 -8.09 17.51 -5.74
N SER A 79 -7.01 17.74 -5.01
CA SER A 79 -6.61 19.08 -4.55
C SER A 79 -5.93 19.94 -5.65
N GLY A 80 -5.75 19.37 -6.84
CA GLY A 80 -5.16 20.09 -7.98
C GLY A 80 -3.63 19.97 -8.06
N GLU A 81 -3.02 19.15 -7.22
CA GLU A 81 -1.59 18.90 -7.30
C GLU A 81 -1.24 18.04 -8.52
N HIS A 82 -0.05 18.25 -9.05
CA HIS A 82 0.46 17.39 -10.11
C HIS A 82 0.83 16.01 -9.54
N VAL A 83 0.14 14.97 -10.01
CA VAL A 83 0.36 13.57 -9.63
C VAL A 83 0.78 12.77 -10.85
N ASN A 84 1.76 11.89 -10.67
CA ASN A 84 2.16 10.95 -11.71
C ASN A 84 1.06 9.89 -11.90
N GLU A 85 0.36 9.95 -13.03
CA GLU A 85 -0.73 9.02 -13.37
C GLU A 85 -0.27 7.55 -13.42
N LYS A 86 1.01 7.30 -13.74
CA LYS A 86 1.56 5.93 -13.73
C LYS A 86 1.62 5.37 -12.31
N ASP A 87 2.00 6.19 -11.33
CA ASP A 87 2.08 5.77 -9.93
C ASP A 87 0.67 5.57 -9.34
N LEU A 88 -0.25 6.49 -9.63
CA LEU A 88 -1.66 6.32 -9.26
C LEU A 88 -2.22 5.01 -9.80
N LYS A 89 -2.02 4.73 -11.09
CA LYS A 89 -2.44 3.48 -11.71
C LYS A 89 -1.72 2.27 -11.13
N LYS A 90 -0.41 2.35 -10.88
CA LYS A 90 0.40 1.29 -10.31
C LYS A 90 -0.14 0.86 -8.95
N HIS A 91 -0.27 1.78 -7.99
CA HIS A 91 -0.74 1.44 -6.64
C HIS A 91 -2.14 0.85 -6.63
N LYS A 92 -3.05 1.38 -7.47
CA LYS A 92 -4.39 0.81 -7.66
C LYS A 92 -4.33 -0.68 -8.01
N TYR A 93 -3.50 -1.05 -8.98
CA TYR A 93 -3.42 -2.42 -9.45
C TYR A 93 -2.53 -3.32 -8.60
N ASP A 94 -1.56 -2.78 -7.88
CA ASP A 94 -0.70 -3.56 -6.98
C ASP A 94 -1.49 -4.20 -5.85
N VAL A 95 -2.57 -3.57 -5.35
CA VAL A 95 -3.52 -4.17 -4.40
C VAL A 95 -4.04 -5.50 -4.93
N PHE A 96 -4.56 -5.52 -6.16
CA PHE A 96 -5.13 -6.72 -6.77
C PHE A 96 -4.05 -7.76 -7.18
N ARG A 97 -2.85 -7.31 -7.54
CA ARG A 97 -1.73 -8.22 -7.80
C ARG A 97 -1.30 -8.96 -6.55
N LEU A 98 -1.16 -8.24 -5.44
CA LEU A 98 -0.82 -8.82 -4.14
C LEU A 98 -1.92 -9.76 -3.63
N LEU A 99 -3.19 -9.41 -3.88
CA LEU A 99 -4.34 -10.22 -3.48
C LEU A 99 -4.29 -11.65 -4.04
N GLN A 100 -3.71 -11.85 -5.23
CA GLN A 100 -3.59 -13.17 -5.86
C GLN A 100 -2.70 -14.15 -5.08
N VAL A 101 -1.78 -13.65 -4.26
CA VAL A 101 -0.85 -14.47 -3.48
C VAL A 101 -1.21 -14.57 -2.01
N VAL A 102 -2.33 -13.96 -1.60
CA VAL A 102 -2.86 -14.11 -0.24
C VAL A 102 -3.56 -15.46 -0.11
N THR A 103 -3.24 -16.19 0.94
CA THR A 103 -3.85 -17.50 1.21
C THR A 103 -5.35 -17.36 1.49
N ALA A 104 -6.15 -18.23 0.93
CA ALA A 104 -7.60 -18.26 1.19
C ALA A 104 -7.88 -18.44 2.70
N GLY A 105 -8.86 -17.71 3.22
CA GLY A 105 -9.22 -17.72 4.63
C GLY A 105 -8.33 -16.85 5.54
N THR A 106 -7.33 -16.15 4.97
CA THR A 106 -6.55 -15.17 5.74
C THR A 106 -7.47 -14.09 6.29
N LYS A 107 -7.27 -13.75 7.57
CA LYS A 107 -7.87 -12.59 8.23
C LYS A 107 -6.76 -11.72 8.81
N VAL A 108 -6.92 -10.41 8.66
CA VAL A 108 -5.95 -9.43 9.14
C VAL A 108 -6.69 -8.36 9.93
N GLU A 109 -6.35 -8.23 11.19
CA GLU A 109 -6.87 -7.17 12.04
C GLU A 109 -6.09 -5.88 11.82
N SER A 110 -6.79 -4.75 11.84
CA SER A 110 -6.20 -3.43 11.70
C SER A 110 -6.93 -2.42 12.57
N GLU A 111 -6.25 -1.32 12.91
CA GLU A 111 -6.78 -0.25 13.75
C GLU A 111 -6.43 1.12 13.17
N GLY A 112 -7.13 2.16 13.65
CA GLY A 112 -6.86 3.56 13.36
C GLY A 112 -6.81 3.86 11.87
N LEU A 113 -5.79 4.60 11.45
CA LEU A 113 -5.64 5.06 10.06
C LEU A 113 -5.52 3.91 9.06
N VAL A 114 -5.02 2.73 9.48
CA VAL A 114 -4.94 1.57 8.58
C VAL A 114 -6.34 1.09 8.22
N THR A 115 -7.23 0.91 9.21
CA THR A 115 -8.62 0.52 9.00
C THR A 115 -9.37 1.55 8.16
N GLU A 116 -9.23 2.84 8.48
CA GLU A 116 -9.83 3.93 7.70
C GLU A 116 -9.41 3.90 6.23
N SER A 117 -8.12 3.66 5.98
CA SER A 117 -7.57 3.57 4.63
C SER A 117 -8.14 2.37 3.85
N ILE A 118 -8.32 1.22 4.52
CA ILE A 118 -8.92 0.03 3.92
C ILE A 118 -10.37 0.29 3.53
N HIS A 119 -11.18 0.82 4.44
CA HIS A 119 -12.58 1.16 4.16
C HIS A 119 -12.70 2.13 3.01
N ARG A 120 -11.93 3.20 3.06
CA ARG A 120 -11.94 4.24 2.03
C ARG A 120 -11.49 3.72 0.67
N TYR A 121 -10.44 2.89 0.61
CA TYR A 121 -10.02 2.27 -0.63
C TYR A 121 -11.13 1.40 -1.22
N ILE A 122 -11.79 0.56 -0.40
CA ILE A 122 -12.87 -0.32 -0.84
C ILE A 122 -14.06 0.50 -1.37
N GLU A 123 -14.40 1.59 -0.72
CA GLU A 123 -15.46 2.50 -1.16
C GLU A 123 -15.11 3.16 -2.51
N GLU A 124 -13.97 3.80 -2.59
CA GLU A 124 -13.50 4.50 -3.79
C GLU A 124 -13.37 3.56 -4.98
N ILE A 125 -12.74 2.39 -4.81
CA ILE A 125 -12.55 1.45 -5.91
C ILE A 125 -13.87 0.81 -6.37
N SER A 126 -14.85 0.68 -5.48
CA SER A 126 -16.18 0.19 -5.81
C SER A 126 -16.99 1.21 -6.64
N ALA A 127 -16.73 2.50 -6.45
CA ALA A 127 -17.38 3.58 -7.17
C ALA A 127 -16.78 3.83 -8.57
N VAL A 128 -15.57 3.34 -8.85
CA VAL A 128 -14.93 3.48 -10.17
C VAL A 128 -15.71 2.66 -11.21
N ASP A 129 -15.86 3.20 -12.42
CA ASP A 129 -16.49 2.45 -13.53
C ASP A 129 -15.73 1.16 -13.83
N GLU A 130 -16.47 0.07 -14.09
CA GLU A 130 -15.87 -1.24 -14.31
C GLU A 130 -14.94 -1.26 -15.54
N SER A 131 -15.24 -0.43 -16.54
CA SER A 131 -14.39 -0.27 -17.72
C SER A 131 -13.01 0.32 -17.41
N GLU A 132 -12.85 1.01 -16.28
CA GLU A 132 -11.58 1.59 -15.83
C GLU A 132 -10.71 0.62 -14.98
N VAL A 133 -11.28 -0.50 -14.53
CA VAL A 133 -10.59 -1.50 -13.70
C VAL A 133 -10.70 -2.88 -14.33
N ARG A 134 -9.97 -3.08 -15.44
CA ARG A 134 -10.03 -4.29 -16.26
C ARG A 134 -9.05 -5.35 -15.78
N LEU A 135 -9.30 -5.95 -14.61
CA LEU A 135 -8.38 -6.90 -13.97
C LEU A 135 -8.15 -8.16 -14.82
N GLN A 136 -9.20 -8.73 -15.39
CA GLN A 136 -9.10 -9.93 -16.24
C GLN A 136 -8.26 -9.69 -17.49
N GLN A 137 -8.34 -8.50 -18.12
CA GLN A 137 -7.47 -8.14 -19.24
C GLN A 137 -6.00 -8.01 -18.87
N MET A 138 -5.72 -7.84 -17.58
CA MET A 138 -4.36 -7.82 -17.03
C MET A 138 -3.89 -9.21 -16.54
N GLY A 139 -4.62 -10.27 -16.86
CA GLY A 139 -4.30 -11.65 -16.49
C GLY A 139 -4.66 -12.03 -15.06
N MET A 140 -5.51 -11.26 -14.38
CA MET A 140 -5.97 -11.62 -13.04
C MET A 140 -7.14 -12.61 -13.12
N PRO A 141 -7.25 -13.59 -12.20
CA PRO A 141 -8.25 -14.65 -12.25
C PRO A 141 -9.65 -14.20 -11.78
N PHE A 142 -9.81 -12.92 -11.43
CA PHE A 142 -11.06 -12.33 -10.94
C PHE A 142 -11.30 -10.94 -11.55
N ASP A 143 -12.55 -10.51 -11.56
CA ASP A 143 -12.95 -9.15 -11.87
C ASP A 143 -12.86 -8.23 -10.64
N ARG A 144 -13.20 -6.95 -10.81
CA ARG A 144 -13.18 -5.96 -9.74
C ARG A 144 -14.13 -6.32 -8.60
N ALA A 145 -15.33 -6.76 -8.90
CA ALA A 145 -16.35 -7.06 -7.89
C ALA A 145 -15.88 -8.20 -6.97
N LYS A 146 -15.37 -9.29 -7.56
CA LYS A 146 -14.80 -10.41 -6.79
C LYS A 146 -13.53 -10.00 -6.04
N GLY A 147 -12.67 -9.17 -6.62
CA GLY A 147 -11.49 -8.63 -5.93
C GLY A 147 -11.87 -7.81 -4.69
N VAL A 148 -12.89 -6.96 -4.79
CA VAL A 148 -13.42 -6.19 -3.64
C VAL A 148 -14.03 -7.11 -2.57
N GLU A 149 -14.75 -8.14 -2.97
CA GLU A 149 -15.30 -9.14 -2.04
C GLU A 149 -14.18 -9.83 -1.24
N LEU A 150 -13.14 -10.29 -1.92
CA LEU A 150 -11.97 -10.90 -1.27
C LEU A 150 -11.26 -9.95 -0.30
N LEU A 151 -11.12 -8.67 -0.67
CA LEU A 151 -10.55 -7.68 0.24
C LEU A 151 -11.42 -7.50 1.50
N LYS A 152 -12.74 -7.48 1.36
CA LYS A 152 -13.66 -7.45 2.50
C LYS A 152 -13.55 -8.70 3.37
N GLU A 153 -13.43 -9.86 2.75
CA GLU A 153 -13.23 -11.11 3.47
C GLU A 153 -11.95 -11.11 4.32
N ILE A 154 -10.88 -10.46 3.87
CA ILE A 154 -9.58 -10.43 4.56
C ILE A 154 -9.57 -9.41 5.70
N TYR A 155 -10.14 -8.23 5.49
CA TYR A 155 -9.91 -7.07 6.35
C TYR A 155 -11.15 -6.57 7.12
N LEU A 156 -12.35 -7.02 6.75
CA LEU A 156 -13.62 -6.63 7.36
C LEU A 156 -14.40 -7.86 7.84
#